data_71e2ce98c288fb1fcd05bec673904247
#
_entry.id   71e2ce98c288fb1fcd05bec673904247
#
_cell.length_a   1.000
_cell.length_b   1.000
_cell.length_c   1.000
_cell.angle_alpha   90.00
_cell.angle_beta   90.00
_cell.angle_gamma   90.00
#
_symmetry.space_group_name_H-M   'P 1'
#
loop_
_entity.id
_entity.type
_entity.pdbx_description
1 polymer ?
#
loop_
_entity_poly.entity_id
_entity_poly.type
_entity_poly.pdbx_seq_one_letter_code
_entity_poly.pdbx_strand_id
1 'polypeptide(L)'
;ARQTTDVVFELYPKEVGEFDYSFECKSGATISSRGNITITESKSQNLPSVEVKIEQSEENAFQAPAMRGKLIATNSESADYCGGFDIELRCKKGNTDEAYFENKISLTDIIPANSTKEIPFSIDNVAAGAQYAIYVDGYKVEKEEDFIQGGMKYVPKWERILKTPFYMAKDAPTAIAVPHISHEPMLIYNLQGVVVGKGEQQFESLPKGIYIIGGKKVVK
;
A
#
# COMPACT_ATOMS: atom_id res chain seq x y z
N ALA A 1 -9.47 15.53 -30.62
CA ALA A 1 -9.71 14.84 -29.33
C ALA A 1 -9.71 15.90 -28.23
N ARG A 2 -10.74 15.93 -27.39
CA ARG A 2 -10.79 16.80 -26.20
C ARG A 2 -9.96 16.10 -25.12
N GLN A 3 -8.89 16.75 -24.69
CA GLN A 3 -8.06 16.27 -23.58
C GLN A 3 -8.53 16.99 -22.31
N THR A 4 -8.82 16.22 -21.27
CA THR A 4 -9.14 16.73 -19.95
C THR A 4 -7.88 16.65 -19.09
N THR A 5 -7.56 17.71 -18.39
CA THR A 5 -6.42 17.77 -17.46
C THR A 5 -6.94 18.26 -16.12
N ASP A 6 -6.63 17.53 -15.07
CA ASP A 6 -6.90 17.95 -13.71
C ASP A 6 -5.81 18.93 -13.26
N VAL A 7 -6.23 20.05 -12.70
CA VAL A 7 -5.32 21.06 -12.16
C VAL A 7 -5.56 21.13 -10.65
N VAL A 8 -4.51 20.84 -9.88
CA VAL A 8 -4.54 20.89 -8.41
C VAL A 8 -4.00 22.23 -7.96
N PHE A 9 -4.72 22.90 -7.07
CA PHE A 9 -4.31 24.14 -6.44
C PHE A 9 -4.18 23.94 -4.94
N GLU A 10 -3.09 24.43 -4.38
CA GLU A 10 -2.92 24.56 -2.93
C GLU A 10 -3.29 26.01 -2.53
N LEU A 11 -4.17 26.13 -1.55
CA LEU A 11 -4.58 27.43 -1.01
C LEU A 11 -3.99 27.58 0.40
N TYR A 12 -3.36 28.72 0.63
CA TYR A 12 -2.81 29.09 1.94
C TYR A 12 -3.60 30.29 2.50
N PRO A 13 -4.78 30.03 3.11
CA PRO A 13 -5.62 31.11 3.63
C PRO A 13 -4.94 31.82 4.80
N LYS A 14 -5.03 33.14 4.83
CA LYS A 14 -4.49 33.97 5.90
C LYS A 14 -5.54 34.33 6.95
N GLU A 15 -6.81 34.20 6.60
CA GLU A 15 -7.96 34.62 7.41
C GLU A 15 -9.02 33.52 7.41
N VAL A 16 -9.81 33.47 8.48
CA VAL A 16 -11.00 32.62 8.57
C VAL A 16 -12.20 33.38 7.99
N GLY A 17 -13.12 32.66 7.39
CA GLY A 17 -14.31 33.24 6.79
C GLY A 17 -14.82 32.49 5.57
N GLU A 18 -15.80 33.04 4.93
CA GLU A 18 -16.33 32.56 3.65
C GLU A 18 -15.73 33.38 2.52
N PHE A 19 -15.17 32.68 1.54
CA PHE A 19 -14.51 33.30 0.40
C PHE A 19 -15.05 32.74 -0.90
N ASP A 20 -15.37 33.61 -1.82
CA ASP A 20 -15.65 33.22 -3.19
C ASP A 20 -14.36 33.05 -3.98
N TYR A 21 -14.29 32.00 -4.76
CA TYR A 21 -13.19 31.82 -5.69
C TYR A 21 -13.66 31.74 -7.13
N SER A 22 -12.84 32.23 -8.04
CA SER A 22 -13.04 32.07 -9.47
C SER A 22 -11.71 31.72 -10.16
N PHE A 23 -11.76 30.74 -11.06
CA PHE A 23 -10.64 30.44 -11.95
C PHE A 23 -10.97 30.88 -13.36
N GLU A 24 -10.07 31.63 -13.97
CA GLU A 24 -10.18 32.07 -15.35
C GLU A 24 -9.03 31.53 -16.18
N CYS A 25 -9.32 30.86 -17.30
CA CYS A 25 -8.32 30.43 -18.25
C CYS A 25 -8.02 31.55 -19.24
N LYS A 26 -6.76 32.02 -19.30
CA LYS A 26 -6.32 33.11 -20.19
C LYS A 26 -6.14 32.71 -21.66
N SER A 27 -6.31 31.45 -22.03
CA SER A 27 -6.04 30.95 -23.39
C SER A 27 -7.28 30.88 -24.31
N GLY A 28 -8.19 31.83 -24.23
CA GLY A 28 -9.28 31.98 -25.17
C GLY A 28 -10.43 30.98 -25.09
N ALA A 29 -10.35 29.97 -24.24
CA ALA A 29 -11.47 29.13 -23.85
C ALA A 29 -11.98 29.62 -22.51
N THR A 30 -13.20 30.13 -22.48
CA THR A 30 -13.85 30.59 -21.24
C THR A 30 -14.23 29.40 -20.40
N ILE A 31 -13.30 28.91 -19.59
CA ILE A 31 -13.62 27.99 -18.49
C ILE A 31 -13.51 28.81 -17.21
N SER A 32 -14.65 29.25 -16.71
CA SER A 32 -14.74 29.86 -15.39
C SER A 32 -15.36 28.82 -14.45
N SER A 33 -14.63 28.38 -13.44
CA SER A 33 -15.22 27.73 -12.29
C SER A 33 -15.33 28.74 -11.18
N ARG A 34 -16.50 28.85 -10.59
CA ARG A 34 -16.77 29.67 -9.42
C ARG A 34 -17.29 28.78 -8.31
N GLY A 35 -16.93 29.10 -7.11
CA GLY A 35 -17.43 28.40 -5.93
C GLY A 35 -17.19 29.19 -4.67
N ASN A 36 -17.69 28.69 -3.59
CA ASN A 36 -17.50 29.24 -2.26
C ASN A 36 -16.68 28.26 -1.45
N ILE A 37 -15.73 28.73 -0.65
CA ILE A 37 -14.94 27.96 0.29
C ILE A 37 -15.04 28.61 1.67
N THR A 38 -15.34 27.81 2.67
CA THR A 38 -15.36 28.24 4.07
C THR A 38 -14.04 27.86 4.72
N ILE A 39 -13.30 28.86 5.18
CA ILE A 39 -12.09 28.68 5.95
C ILE A 39 -12.44 28.80 7.42
N THR A 40 -12.27 27.72 8.16
CA THR A 40 -12.48 27.69 9.61
C THR A 40 -11.15 27.80 10.33
N GLU A 41 -11.17 28.33 11.57
CA GLU A 41 -9.98 28.38 12.40
C GLU A 41 -9.46 26.94 12.62
N SER A 42 -8.20 26.69 12.21
CA SER A 42 -7.53 25.45 12.57
C SER A 42 -7.20 25.49 14.04
N LYS A 43 -7.68 24.51 14.78
CA LYS A 43 -7.21 24.27 16.15
C LYS A 43 -5.96 23.42 16.06
N SER A 44 -4.97 23.70 16.92
CA SER A 44 -3.84 22.78 17.12
C SER A 44 -4.40 21.39 17.41
N GLN A 45 -4.03 20.43 16.60
CA GLN A 45 -4.50 19.06 16.75
C GLN A 45 -3.35 18.19 17.23
N ASN A 46 -3.60 17.38 18.25
CA ASN A 46 -2.70 16.30 18.60
C ASN A 46 -2.80 15.19 17.56
N LEU A 47 -1.67 14.51 17.33
CA LEU A 47 -1.66 13.36 16.44
C LEU A 47 -2.40 12.19 17.07
N PRO A 48 -3.23 11.47 16.33
CA PRO A 48 -3.81 10.21 16.81
C PRO A 48 -2.71 9.19 17.14
N SER A 49 -2.98 8.34 18.11
CA SER A 49 -2.14 7.15 18.29
C SER A 49 -2.38 6.17 17.15
N VAL A 50 -1.31 5.54 16.67
CA VAL A 50 -1.41 4.63 15.53
C VAL A 50 -0.78 3.27 15.81
N GLU A 51 -1.39 2.23 15.26
CA GLU A 51 -0.86 0.87 15.17
C GLU A 51 -0.91 0.43 13.71
N VAL A 52 0.10 -0.31 13.26
CA VAL A 52 0.11 -0.93 11.93
C VAL A 52 0.03 -2.43 12.07
N LYS A 53 -0.96 -3.04 11.42
CA LYS A 53 -1.10 -4.49 11.28
C LYS A 53 -0.83 -4.91 9.84
N ILE A 54 0.28 -5.60 9.61
CA ILE A 54 0.65 -6.15 8.31
C ILE A 54 -0.05 -7.50 8.12
N GLU A 55 -0.54 -7.77 6.92
CA GLU A 55 -0.97 -9.10 6.51
C GLU A 55 0.26 -10.00 6.37
N GLN A 56 0.47 -10.86 7.36
CA GLN A 56 1.61 -11.74 7.41
C GLN A 56 1.29 -13.08 6.76
N SER A 57 2.21 -13.59 5.94
CA SER A 57 2.19 -14.95 5.43
C SER A 57 2.79 -15.94 6.43
N GLU A 58 3.74 -15.49 7.24
CA GLU A 58 4.44 -16.18 8.33
C GLU A 58 4.85 -15.15 9.38
N GLU A 59 5.39 -15.59 10.51
CA GLU A 59 5.92 -14.68 11.52
C GLU A 59 6.99 -13.74 10.94
N ASN A 60 6.80 -12.44 11.08
CA ASN A 60 7.67 -11.38 10.56
C ASN A 60 7.93 -11.46 9.04
N ALA A 61 6.97 -12.00 8.28
CA ALA A 61 7.06 -12.07 6.83
C ALA A 61 5.71 -11.76 6.16
N PHE A 62 5.78 -11.24 4.96
CA PHE A 62 4.62 -10.98 4.09
C PHE A 62 4.91 -11.46 2.66
N GLN A 63 3.88 -11.50 1.83
CA GLN A 63 3.98 -12.02 0.48
C GLN A 63 4.18 -10.89 -0.53
N ALA A 64 5.31 -10.92 -1.27
CA ALA A 64 5.50 -10.07 -2.43
C ALA A 64 4.46 -10.40 -3.54
N PRO A 65 4.16 -9.49 -4.45
CA PRO A 65 4.82 -8.22 -4.71
C PRO A 65 4.21 -7.01 -3.98
N ALA A 66 3.36 -7.21 -2.97
CA ALA A 66 2.73 -6.10 -2.27
C ALA A 66 2.77 -6.29 -0.75
N MET A 67 3.07 -5.22 -0.02
CA MET A 67 2.87 -5.18 1.42
C MET A 67 1.47 -4.61 1.70
N ARG A 68 0.61 -5.44 2.27
CA ARG A 68 -0.77 -5.07 2.64
C ARG A 68 -0.92 -5.04 4.14
N GLY A 69 -1.86 -4.24 4.59
CA GLY A 69 -2.15 -4.13 6.01
C GLY A 69 -3.24 -3.12 6.31
N LYS A 70 -3.32 -2.78 7.59
CA LYS A 70 -4.23 -1.77 8.11
C LYS A 70 -3.47 -0.82 9.03
N LEU A 71 -3.71 0.48 8.86
CA LEU A 71 -3.40 1.49 9.85
C LEU A 71 -4.61 1.62 10.79
N ILE A 72 -4.40 1.43 12.08
CA ILE A 72 -5.41 1.62 13.12
C ILE A 72 -5.06 2.94 13.80
N ALA A 73 -5.89 3.96 13.60
CA ALA A 73 -5.69 5.28 14.15
C ALA A 73 -6.75 5.56 15.22
N THR A 74 -6.30 5.93 16.43
CA THR A 74 -7.18 6.28 17.56
C THR A 74 -7.03 7.75 17.89
N ASN A 75 -8.11 8.50 17.67
CA ASN A 75 -8.22 9.90 18.05
C ASN A 75 -8.91 10.03 19.40
N SER A 76 -8.18 10.47 20.41
CA SER A 76 -8.70 10.69 21.76
C SER A 76 -9.14 12.14 22.01
N GLU A 77 -9.05 13.00 20.98
CA GLU A 77 -9.44 14.40 21.07
C GLU A 77 -10.93 14.59 20.87
N SER A 78 -11.44 15.71 21.34
CA SER A 78 -12.86 16.11 21.20
C SER A 78 -13.20 16.67 19.83
N ALA A 79 -12.23 16.78 18.93
CA ALA A 79 -12.39 17.23 17.55
C ALA A 79 -11.88 16.18 16.55
N ASP A 80 -12.42 16.18 15.35
CA ASP A 80 -11.98 15.29 14.30
C ASP A 80 -10.53 15.57 13.88
N TYR A 81 -9.75 14.53 13.67
CA TYR A 81 -8.43 14.65 13.06
C TYR A 81 -8.55 14.58 11.54
N CYS A 82 -8.11 15.62 10.85
CA CYS A 82 -8.21 15.77 9.39
C CYS A 82 -6.85 15.85 8.69
N GLY A 83 -5.74 15.66 9.42
CA GLY A 83 -4.39 15.85 8.88
C GLY A 83 -3.92 14.76 7.93
N GLY A 84 -4.47 13.55 8.03
CA GLY A 84 -4.02 12.41 7.26
C GLY A 84 -2.69 11.82 7.71
N PHE A 85 -2.24 10.79 6.99
CA PHE A 85 -1.00 10.06 7.28
C PHE A 85 -0.24 9.76 5.99
N ASP A 86 1.08 9.84 6.05
CA ASP A 86 1.96 9.26 5.06
C ASP A 86 2.50 7.93 5.58
N ILE A 87 2.36 6.89 4.77
CA ILE A 87 2.96 5.58 5.04
C ILE A 87 4.12 5.39 4.08
N GLU A 88 5.34 5.38 4.60
CA GLU A 88 6.55 5.12 3.84
C GLU A 88 6.97 3.66 3.99
N LEU A 89 7.22 3.01 2.87
CA LEU A 89 7.90 1.72 2.81
C LEU A 89 9.39 1.97 2.69
N ARG A 90 10.16 1.38 3.58
CA ARG A 90 11.62 1.48 3.56
C ARG A 90 12.28 0.11 3.57
N CYS A 91 13.22 -0.09 2.65
CA CYS A 91 14.01 -1.30 2.52
C CYS A 91 15.22 -1.26 3.44
N LYS A 92 15.51 -2.37 4.12
CA LYS A 92 16.67 -2.53 5.00
C LYS A 92 17.98 -2.48 4.21
N LYS A 93 18.96 -1.73 4.71
CA LYS A 93 20.28 -1.61 4.09
C LYS A 93 21.23 -2.69 4.61
N GLY A 94 21.32 -3.79 3.90
CA GLY A 94 22.21 -4.90 4.27
C GLY A 94 21.89 -5.44 5.68
N ASN A 95 22.91 -5.60 6.50
CA ASN A 95 22.79 -6.12 7.87
C ASN A 95 22.69 -5.02 8.94
N THR A 96 22.45 -3.77 8.54
CA THR A 96 22.29 -2.63 9.46
C THR A 96 20.83 -2.42 9.83
N ASP A 97 20.56 -1.58 10.84
CA ASP A 97 19.20 -1.10 11.14
C ASP A 97 18.79 0.13 10.33
N GLU A 98 19.66 0.55 9.40
CA GLU A 98 19.35 1.61 8.44
C GLU A 98 18.41 1.11 7.35
N ALA A 99 17.57 2.01 6.86
CA ALA A 99 16.65 1.73 5.77
C ALA A 99 16.60 2.91 4.81
N TYR A 100 16.53 2.62 3.52
CA TYR A 100 16.34 3.62 2.50
C TYR A 100 14.89 3.62 2.01
N PHE A 101 14.43 4.78 1.58
CA PHE A 101 13.09 4.99 1.06
C PHE A 101 12.89 4.18 -0.24
N GLU A 102 11.74 3.50 -0.34
CA GLU A 102 11.33 2.77 -1.55
C GLU A 102 10.06 3.38 -2.14
N ASN A 103 9.02 3.53 -1.34
CA ASN A 103 7.71 3.97 -1.80
C ASN A 103 6.94 4.66 -0.68
N LYS A 104 5.92 5.44 -1.07
CA LYS A 104 5.03 6.15 -0.14
C LYS A 104 3.60 6.16 -0.64
N ILE A 105 2.66 6.04 0.28
CA ILE A 105 1.25 6.30 0.05
C ILE A 105 0.75 7.32 1.06
N SER A 106 -0.20 8.15 0.67
CA SER A 106 -0.84 9.11 1.55
C SER A 106 -2.28 8.69 1.82
N LEU A 107 -2.67 8.70 3.09
CA LEU A 107 -4.02 8.41 3.55
C LEU A 107 -4.65 9.72 4.04
N THR A 108 -5.79 10.08 3.46
CA THR A 108 -6.50 11.34 3.75
C THR A 108 -7.77 11.12 4.57
N ASP A 109 -7.86 9.97 5.22
CA ASP A 109 -9.01 9.61 6.02
C ASP A 109 -9.16 10.51 7.24
N ILE A 110 -10.38 10.98 7.48
CA ILE A 110 -10.75 11.69 8.70
C ILE A 110 -10.94 10.65 9.81
N ILE A 111 -10.34 10.93 10.98
CA ILE A 111 -10.53 10.14 12.19
C ILE A 111 -11.45 10.93 13.13
N PRO A 112 -12.71 10.52 13.31
CA PRO A 112 -13.66 11.25 14.13
C PRO A 112 -13.21 11.41 15.59
N ALA A 113 -13.72 12.42 16.24
CA ALA A 113 -13.46 12.68 17.65
C ALA A 113 -13.76 11.44 18.51
N ASN A 114 -12.91 11.17 19.50
CA ASN A 114 -13.06 10.06 20.44
C ASN A 114 -13.34 8.70 19.78
N SER A 115 -12.69 8.44 18.65
CA SER A 115 -12.93 7.21 17.89
C SER A 115 -11.65 6.54 17.40
N THR A 116 -11.80 5.27 17.02
CA THR A 116 -10.77 4.48 16.35
C THR A 116 -11.24 4.12 14.96
N LYS A 117 -10.36 4.27 13.97
CA LYS A 117 -10.62 3.91 12.58
C LYS A 117 -9.55 2.97 12.05
N GLU A 118 -9.99 1.92 11.36
CA GLU A 118 -9.10 1.04 10.57
C GLU A 118 -9.08 1.51 9.13
N ILE A 119 -7.90 1.76 8.60
CA ILE A 119 -7.68 2.22 7.22
C ILE A 119 -6.82 1.19 6.52
N PRO A 120 -7.38 0.42 5.55
CA PRO A 120 -6.60 -0.55 4.80
C PRO A 120 -5.62 0.15 3.87
N PHE A 121 -4.45 -0.45 3.67
CA PHE A 121 -3.47 0.03 2.71
C PHE A 121 -2.82 -1.11 1.92
N SER A 122 -2.30 -0.79 0.73
CA SER A 122 -1.47 -1.66 -0.08
C SER A 122 -0.34 -0.85 -0.71
N ILE A 123 0.88 -1.34 -0.58
CA ILE A 123 2.05 -0.77 -1.24
C ILE A 123 2.61 -1.84 -2.17
N ASP A 124 2.48 -1.59 -3.47
CA ASP A 124 2.88 -2.53 -4.52
C ASP A 124 4.36 -2.37 -4.91
N ASN A 125 4.82 -3.25 -5.80
CA ASN A 125 6.19 -3.31 -6.34
C ASN A 125 7.26 -3.61 -5.30
N VAL A 126 6.95 -4.45 -4.34
CA VAL A 126 7.88 -4.91 -3.32
C VAL A 126 8.70 -6.09 -3.86
N ALA A 127 10.03 -6.00 -3.79
CA ALA A 127 10.92 -7.07 -4.23
C ALA A 127 10.98 -8.20 -3.20
N ALA A 128 10.82 -9.43 -3.64
CA ALA A 128 11.01 -10.60 -2.78
C ALA A 128 12.48 -10.77 -2.36
N GLY A 129 12.71 -11.37 -1.21
CA GLY A 129 14.04 -11.60 -0.64
C GLY A 129 14.63 -10.41 0.12
N ALA A 130 13.96 -9.24 0.11
CA ALA A 130 14.37 -8.07 0.88
C ALA A 130 13.57 -7.91 2.18
N GLN A 131 14.07 -7.11 3.11
CA GLN A 131 13.39 -6.79 4.36
C GLN A 131 12.89 -5.34 4.33
N TYR A 132 11.66 -5.15 4.75
CA TYR A 132 10.99 -3.85 4.73
C TYR A 132 10.40 -3.49 6.08
N ALA A 133 10.38 -2.19 6.37
CA ALA A 133 9.65 -1.62 7.50
C ALA A 133 8.70 -0.53 7.02
N ILE A 134 7.60 -0.36 7.72
CA ILE A 134 6.67 0.75 7.56
C ILE A 134 7.07 1.87 8.52
N TYR A 135 7.08 3.07 7.99
CA TYR A 135 7.23 4.32 8.74
C TYR A 135 5.97 5.14 8.53
N VAL A 136 5.35 5.58 9.60
CA VAL A 136 4.13 6.39 9.55
C VAL A 136 4.43 7.79 10.03
N ASP A 137 4.14 8.77 9.20
CA ASP A 137 4.16 10.18 9.54
C ASP A 137 2.74 10.72 9.61
N GLY A 138 2.44 11.45 10.66
CA GLY A 138 1.18 12.16 10.82
C GLY A 138 1.36 13.65 10.56
N TYR A 139 0.35 14.25 9.95
CA TYR A 139 0.32 15.68 9.70
C TYR A 139 -0.39 16.40 10.83
N LYS A 140 0.25 17.41 11.40
CA LYS A 140 -0.34 18.29 12.41
C LYS A 140 -0.14 19.74 12.04
N VAL A 141 -0.95 20.60 12.65
CA VAL A 141 -0.81 22.04 12.55
C VAL A 141 -0.48 22.59 13.93
N GLU A 142 0.65 23.23 14.05
CA GLU A 142 1.08 23.90 15.29
C GLU A 142 0.89 25.41 15.18
N LYS A 143 0.55 26.03 16.29
CA LYS A 143 0.44 27.47 16.41
C LYS A 143 1.77 28.02 16.90
N GLU A 144 2.42 28.84 16.11
CA GLU A 144 3.72 29.45 16.43
C GLU A 144 3.64 30.98 16.40
N GLU A 145 4.51 31.65 17.17
CA GLU A 145 4.64 33.12 17.06
C GLU A 145 5.30 33.50 15.73
N ASP A 146 4.70 34.48 15.06
CA ASP A 146 5.30 35.08 13.87
C ASP A 146 6.11 36.30 14.27
N PHE A 147 7.41 36.13 14.42
CA PHE A 147 8.34 37.21 14.80
C PHE A 147 8.54 38.28 13.74
N ILE A 148 8.10 38.02 12.50
CA ILE A 148 8.27 38.98 11.38
C ILE A 148 7.04 39.89 11.26
N GLN A 149 5.84 39.31 11.31
CA GLN A 149 4.59 40.04 11.12
C GLN A 149 3.88 40.36 12.45
N GLY A 150 4.32 39.73 13.53
CA GLY A 150 3.67 39.75 14.84
C GLY A 150 2.41 38.92 14.87
N GLY A 151 2.05 38.43 16.06
CA GLY A 151 0.87 37.56 16.23
C GLY A 151 1.19 36.08 16.12
N MET A 152 0.17 35.29 15.82
CA MET A 152 0.29 33.82 15.73
C MET A 152 0.06 33.37 14.31
N LYS A 153 0.84 32.40 13.87
CA LYS A 153 0.67 31.71 12.57
C LYS A 153 0.47 30.22 12.80
N TYR A 154 -0.21 29.56 11.86
CA TYR A 154 -0.35 28.12 11.86
C TYR A 154 0.71 27.52 10.93
N VAL A 155 1.49 26.59 11.46
CA VAL A 155 2.60 25.94 10.74
C VAL A 155 2.30 24.46 10.58
N PRO A 156 2.19 23.99 9.33
CA PRO A 156 2.03 22.56 9.06
C PRO A 156 3.33 21.81 9.35
N LYS A 157 3.21 20.66 10.00
CA LYS A 157 4.34 19.78 10.31
C LYS A 157 3.98 18.32 10.08
N TRP A 158 4.93 17.58 9.49
CA TRP A 158 4.90 16.13 9.46
C TRP A 158 5.77 15.59 10.58
N GLU A 159 5.23 14.67 11.35
CA GLU A 159 5.94 14.06 12.47
C GLU A 159 5.90 12.54 12.34
N ARG A 160 7.07 11.90 12.49
CA ARG A 160 7.18 10.44 12.56
C ARG A 160 6.57 9.93 13.84
N ILE A 161 5.48 9.16 13.73
CA ILE A 161 4.70 8.64 14.86
C ILE A 161 4.87 7.14 15.07
N LEU A 162 5.30 6.40 14.04
CA LEU A 162 5.52 4.96 14.13
C LEU A 162 6.64 4.50 13.20
N LYS A 163 7.39 3.49 13.68
CA LYS A 163 8.26 2.64 12.87
C LYS A 163 7.98 1.19 13.26
N THR A 164 7.68 0.33 12.30
CA THR A 164 7.51 -1.10 12.55
C THR A 164 8.86 -1.83 12.60
N PRO A 165 8.90 -3.06 13.13
CA PRO A 165 9.98 -4.00 12.85
C PRO A 165 10.14 -4.26 11.35
N PHE A 166 11.26 -4.87 10.96
CA PHE A 166 11.45 -5.32 9.59
C PHE A 166 10.73 -6.64 9.34
N TYR A 167 10.05 -6.71 8.21
CA TYR A 167 9.37 -7.90 7.70
C TYR A 167 10.06 -8.40 6.44
N MET A 168 10.22 -9.72 6.32
CA MET A 168 10.78 -10.34 5.11
C MET A 168 9.71 -10.42 4.01
N ALA A 169 10.02 -9.90 2.84
CA ALA A 169 9.19 -10.09 1.65
C ALA A 169 9.51 -11.46 1.04
N LYS A 170 8.57 -12.40 1.11
CA LYS A 170 8.71 -13.73 0.53
C LYS A 170 8.11 -13.79 -0.86
N ASP A 171 8.68 -14.64 -1.70
CA ASP A 171 8.07 -14.95 -2.99
C ASP A 171 6.65 -15.46 -2.79
N ALA A 172 5.74 -15.02 -3.67
CA ALA A 172 4.46 -15.68 -3.77
C ALA A 172 4.72 -17.17 -3.98
N PRO A 173 4.07 -18.06 -3.21
CA PRO A 173 4.19 -19.48 -3.51
C PRO A 173 3.82 -19.62 -4.98
N THR A 174 4.81 -20.00 -5.80
CA THR A 174 4.52 -20.48 -7.13
C THR A 174 3.68 -21.72 -6.91
N ALA A 175 2.39 -21.52 -6.78
CA ALA A 175 1.45 -22.62 -6.89
C ALA A 175 1.57 -23.12 -8.33
N ILE A 176 2.58 -23.95 -8.57
CA ILE A 176 2.32 -25.08 -9.42
C ILE A 176 1.17 -25.77 -8.66
N ALA A 177 -0.05 -25.50 -9.11
CA ALA A 177 -1.17 -26.29 -8.70
C ALA A 177 -0.73 -27.73 -8.98
N VAL A 178 -0.28 -28.42 -7.92
CA VAL A 178 -0.18 -29.88 -7.99
C VAL A 178 -1.63 -30.23 -8.23
N PRO A 179 -1.97 -30.72 -9.44
CA PRO A 179 -3.35 -31.05 -9.70
C PRO A 179 -3.71 -32.01 -8.58
N HIS A 180 -4.74 -31.64 -7.82
CA HIS A 180 -5.33 -32.51 -6.82
C HIS A 180 -5.57 -33.82 -7.57
N ILE A 181 -4.82 -34.85 -7.23
CA ILE A 181 -4.96 -36.15 -7.86
C ILE A 181 -6.30 -36.67 -7.36
N SER A 182 -7.38 -36.25 -8.04
CA SER A 182 -8.57 -37.06 -8.11
C SER A 182 -8.10 -38.42 -8.57
N HIS A 183 -8.63 -39.50 -8.05
CA HIS A 183 -8.29 -40.88 -8.38
C HIS A 183 -8.53 -41.22 -9.88
N GLU A 184 -8.16 -40.33 -10.78
CA GLU A 184 -8.09 -40.63 -12.21
C GLU A 184 -6.85 -41.49 -12.45
N PRO A 185 -6.97 -42.54 -13.22
CA PRO A 185 -5.87 -43.44 -13.49
C PRO A 185 -4.70 -42.64 -14.10
N MET A 186 -3.53 -42.75 -13.48
CA MET A 186 -2.31 -42.05 -13.86
C MET A 186 -2.02 -42.24 -15.34
N LEU A 187 -2.07 -41.17 -16.12
CA LEU A 187 -1.81 -41.21 -17.55
C LEU A 187 -0.31 -41.27 -17.85
N ILE A 188 0.07 -42.11 -18.78
CA ILE A 188 1.45 -42.31 -19.24
C ILE A 188 1.57 -41.71 -20.64
N TYR A 189 2.49 -40.77 -20.80
CA TYR A 189 2.75 -40.11 -22.10
C TYR A 189 4.09 -40.54 -22.66
N ASN A 190 4.21 -40.62 -23.95
CA ASN A 190 5.51 -40.68 -24.65
C ASN A 190 6.14 -39.28 -24.73
N LEU A 191 7.36 -39.20 -25.28
CA LEU A 191 8.06 -37.90 -25.42
C LEU A 191 7.38 -36.92 -26.40
N GLN A 192 6.47 -37.41 -27.25
CA GLN A 192 5.66 -36.57 -28.13
C GLN A 192 4.37 -36.06 -27.49
N GLY A 193 4.15 -36.35 -26.19
CA GLY A 193 2.95 -35.94 -25.44
C GLY A 193 1.70 -36.78 -25.72
N VAL A 194 1.83 -37.91 -26.41
CA VAL A 194 0.71 -38.83 -26.69
C VAL A 194 0.52 -39.78 -25.52
N VAL A 195 -0.73 -39.99 -25.08
CA VAL A 195 -1.08 -40.96 -24.05
C VAL A 195 -0.88 -42.37 -24.60
N VAL A 196 0.01 -43.13 -23.96
CA VAL A 196 0.37 -44.51 -24.36
C VAL A 196 -0.06 -45.56 -23.36
N GLY A 197 -0.57 -45.13 -22.17
CA GLY A 197 -1.07 -46.05 -21.14
C GLY A 197 -1.73 -45.32 -20.00
N LYS A 198 -2.38 -46.10 -19.13
CA LYS A 198 -3.06 -45.64 -17.89
C LYS A 198 -2.76 -46.62 -16.74
N GLY A 199 -2.23 -46.04 -15.63
CA GLY A 199 -1.93 -46.84 -14.42
C GLY A 199 -0.67 -47.68 -14.51
N GLU A 200 -0.23 -48.20 -13.37
CA GLU A 200 1.02 -48.94 -13.24
C GLU A 200 1.04 -50.26 -14.05
N GLN A 201 -0.06 -50.96 -14.11
CA GLN A 201 -0.13 -52.24 -14.85
C GLN A 201 0.12 -52.06 -16.36
N GLN A 202 -0.35 -50.99 -16.94
CA GLN A 202 -0.08 -50.69 -18.35
C GLN A 202 1.36 -50.21 -18.56
N PHE A 203 1.96 -49.51 -17.58
CA PHE A 203 3.36 -49.14 -17.67
C PHE A 203 4.30 -50.35 -17.82
N GLU A 204 4.02 -51.40 -17.09
CA GLU A 204 4.84 -52.64 -17.19
C GLU A 204 4.76 -53.35 -18.52
N SER A 205 3.69 -53.15 -19.26
CA SER A 205 3.48 -53.71 -20.61
C SER A 205 4.09 -52.88 -21.73
N LEU A 206 4.47 -51.62 -21.50
CA LEU A 206 5.07 -50.77 -22.50
C LEU A 206 6.48 -51.20 -22.89
N PRO A 207 6.96 -50.91 -24.10
CA PRO A 207 8.34 -51.13 -24.51
C PRO A 207 9.34 -50.35 -23.66
N LYS A 208 10.61 -50.79 -23.68
CA LYS A 208 11.69 -49.98 -23.05
C LYS A 208 11.75 -48.63 -23.72
N GLY A 209 11.78 -47.58 -22.90
CA GLY A 209 11.74 -46.21 -23.43
C GLY A 209 11.66 -45.17 -22.30
N ILE A 210 11.48 -43.94 -22.74
CA ILE A 210 11.30 -42.77 -21.86
C ILE A 210 9.84 -42.35 -21.89
N TYR A 211 9.25 -42.23 -20.73
CA TYR A 211 7.85 -41.86 -20.52
C TYR A 211 7.70 -40.69 -19.58
N ILE A 212 6.58 -39.98 -19.61
CA ILE A 212 6.21 -38.94 -18.67
C ILE A 212 5.00 -39.45 -17.88
N ILE A 213 5.15 -39.55 -16.57
CA ILE A 213 4.14 -40.05 -15.65
C ILE A 213 4.02 -39.04 -14.50
N GLY A 214 2.82 -38.49 -14.28
CA GLY A 214 2.61 -37.48 -13.24
C GLY A 214 3.55 -36.26 -13.37
N GLY A 215 3.84 -35.86 -14.62
CA GLY A 215 4.77 -34.77 -14.92
C GLY A 215 6.25 -35.08 -14.73
N LYS A 216 6.62 -36.31 -14.35
CA LYS A 216 8.03 -36.76 -14.17
C LYS A 216 8.49 -37.65 -15.31
N LYS A 217 9.74 -37.50 -15.73
CA LYS A 217 10.42 -38.36 -16.70
C LYS A 217 10.80 -39.68 -16.04
N VAL A 218 10.31 -40.77 -16.58
CA VAL A 218 10.57 -42.13 -16.10
C VAL A 218 11.20 -42.94 -17.23
N VAL A 219 12.24 -43.69 -16.96
CA VAL A 219 12.92 -44.60 -17.90
C VAL A 219 12.49 -46.02 -17.56
N LYS A 220 12.06 -46.78 -18.58
CA LYS A 220 11.72 -48.18 -18.49
C LYS A 220 12.76 -49.04 -19.15
#